data_ecca408083218ec45fd5f014e751b5ff
#
_entry.id   ecca408083218ec45fd5f014e751b5ff
#
_cell.length_a   1.000
_cell.length_b   1.000
_cell.length_c   1.000
_cell.angle_alpha   90.00
_cell.angle_beta   90.00
_cell.angle_gamma   90.00
#
_symmetry.space_group_name_H-M   'P 1'
#
loop_
_entity.id
_entity.type
_entity.pdbx_description
1 polymer ?
#
loop_
_entity_poly.entity_id
_entity_poly.type
_entity_poly.pdbx_seq_one_letter_code
_entity_poly.pdbx_strand_id
1 'polypeptide(L)'
;MYKRQSLYISSGYSECSSNSLKNTPEGSYAEIFKNISKKISEQKASRYTAEQIINLNKIREKDYSRECRICKNVSKVDDDGLCPTCSALKLLSSKILDEKYAFFTVVSEKEPGALKLPLDYYLIAEDEKNLTERLLNNDKTFVRTYGKNKMYTGKRVSNKLWVGNYHSDCNTFEDMADCSKGIKRIGVLRADVDNLGIAFVSGFNNEANNNRYVTLSRTATLSRQLSLFFKLYINSILREGEYTIEDNSEGKKTIIRNAVICYSGGDDLFIVGAWNEIIELAIDIQKKFALYTEGTLTLSAGIGIYRHNYPISVIAEEVADMESMSKSKAGKAAVTLFEDGVKHKELGQDGYYMNISDGTFGWNELVDEVIAEKYNCIREFFDDAGERGINFLYNLLELIRNQDDRINFARIVYILSRLEPDKEAEKEEKEHYSRFSQNIYKWVKDGDKDIRQLKVAMNMYSYMRRDKYNTEESGGSDDAD
;
A
#
# COMPACT_ATOMS: atom_id res chain seq x y z
N MET A 1 22.18 9.22 14.26
CA MET A 1 22.81 7.90 14.45
C MET A 1 22.36 6.99 13.30
N TYR A 2 23.14 6.87 12.23
CA TYR A 2 22.75 6.09 11.06
C TYR A 2 22.82 4.61 11.40
N LYS A 3 21.66 3.93 11.39
CA LYS A 3 21.61 2.48 11.54
C LYS A 3 22.22 1.84 10.28
N ARG A 4 23.40 1.23 10.42
CA ARG A 4 23.94 0.34 9.39
C ARG A 4 22.93 -0.77 9.17
N GLN A 5 22.19 -0.70 8.07
CA GLN A 5 21.24 -1.75 7.70
C GLN A 5 21.98 -2.90 7.03
N SER A 6 22.56 -3.76 7.84
CA SER A 6 23.00 -5.07 7.37
C SER A 6 21.78 -6.01 7.36
N LEU A 7 21.66 -6.83 6.32
CA LEU A 7 20.68 -7.91 6.31
C LEU A 7 20.88 -8.80 7.51
N TYR A 8 19.87 -8.91 8.37
CA TYR A 8 19.91 -9.75 9.56
C TYR A 8 18.84 -10.82 9.48
N ILE A 9 19.27 -12.07 9.58
CA ILE A 9 18.37 -13.22 9.57
C ILE A 9 18.26 -13.74 11.00
N SER A 10 17.08 -13.68 11.58
CA SER A 10 16.74 -14.36 12.83
C SER A 10 16.15 -15.73 12.52
N SER A 11 16.65 -16.76 13.17
CA SER A 11 16.14 -18.11 13.02
C SER A 11 15.83 -18.73 14.38
N GLY A 12 14.80 -19.55 14.45
CA GLY A 12 14.45 -20.31 15.63
C GLY A 12 14.16 -21.76 15.27
N TYR A 13 14.48 -22.67 16.17
CA TYR A 13 14.13 -24.06 16.04
C TYR A 13 13.52 -24.59 17.33
N SER A 14 12.67 -25.60 17.19
CA SER A 14 12.08 -26.34 18.31
C SER A 14 12.21 -27.83 18.01
N GLU A 15 12.66 -28.59 18.98
CA GLU A 15 12.60 -30.03 18.92
C GLU A 15 11.13 -30.46 19.00
N CYS A 16 10.74 -31.40 18.16
CA CYS A 16 9.39 -31.94 18.16
C CYS A 16 9.41 -33.44 17.83
N SER A 17 8.53 -34.20 18.47
CA SER A 17 8.27 -35.59 18.10
C SER A 17 7.28 -35.64 16.95
N SER A 18 7.20 -36.76 16.25
CA SER A 18 6.17 -36.97 15.22
C SER A 18 4.74 -36.84 15.79
N ASN A 19 4.56 -37.15 17.06
CA ASN A 19 3.27 -37.01 17.74
C ASN A 19 2.90 -35.55 18.05
N SER A 20 3.88 -34.69 18.37
CA SER A 20 3.61 -33.26 18.57
C SER A 20 3.26 -32.50 17.29
N LEU A 21 3.53 -33.08 16.11
CA LEU A 21 3.08 -32.56 14.82
C LEU A 21 1.66 -33.03 14.46
N LYS A 22 1.14 -34.03 15.16
CA LYS A 22 -0.25 -34.49 15.03
C LYS A 22 -1.14 -33.64 15.91
N ASN A 23 -2.36 -33.44 15.48
CA ASN A 23 -3.37 -32.75 16.26
C ASN A 23 -4.05 -33.75 17.22
N THR A 24 -3.34 -34.13 18.26
CA THR A 24 -3.85 -34.98 19.35
C THR A 24 -3.82 -34.20 20.65
N PRO A 25 -4.58 -34.59 21.70
CA PRO A 25 -4.52 -33.94 23.01
C PRO A 25 -3.11 -33.83 23.63
N GLU A 26 -2.20 -34.72 23.17
CA GLU A 26 -0.82 -34.84 23.68
C GLU A 26 0.21 -33.99 22.87
N GLY A 27 -0.20 -33.40 21.75
CA GLY A 27 0.70 -32.59 20.92
C GLY A 27 -0.04 -31.53 20.14
N SER A 28 0.40 -30.30 20.26
CA SER A 28 -0.17 -29.17 19.53
C SER A 28 0.87 -28.48 18.66
N TYR A 29 0.65 -28.47 17.35
CA TYR A 29 1.44 -27.68 16.42
C TYR A 29 1.48 -26.19 16.82
N ALA A 30 0.39 -25.66 17.39
CA ALA A 30 0.32 -24.28 17.87
C ALA A 30 1.39 -23.98 18.95
N GLU A 31 1.69 -24.95 19.83
CA GLU A 31 2.72 -24.80 20.85
C GLU A 31 4.13 -24.75 20.23
N ILE A 32 4.40 -25.61 19.25
CA ILE A 32 5.65 -25.59 18.49
C ILE A 32 5.85 -24.24 17.81
N PHE A 33 4.80 -23.73 17.14
CA PHE A 33 4.83 -22.43 16.47
C PHE A 33 5.06 -21.28 17.45
N LYS A 34 4.40 -21.30 18.61
CA LYS A 34 4.58 -20.31 19.69
C LYS A 34 6.02 -20.33 20.24
N ASN A 35 6.59 -21.50 20.45
CA ASN A 35 7.96 -21.66 20.93
C ASN A 35 8.98 -21.16 19.91
N ILE A 36 8.81 -21.45 18.63
CA ILE A 36 9.66 -20.94 17.54
C ILE A 36 9.55 -19.42 17.46
N SER A 37 8.34 -18.87 17.48
CA SER A 37 8.08 -17.42 17.43
C SER A 37 8.70 -16.70 18.61
N LYS A 38 8.63 -17.26 19.83
CA LYS A 38 9.28 -16.74 21.01
C LYS A 38 10.79 -16.68 20.84
N LYS A 39 11.44 -17.78 20.38
CA LYS A 39 12.89 -17.82 20.14
C LYS A 39 13.34 -16.82 19.07
N ILE A 40 12.55 -16.66 17.99
CA ILE A 40 12.82 -15.66 16.96
C ILE A 40 12.73 -14.25 17.54
N SER A 41 11.73 -13.97 18.39
CA SER A 41 11.55 -12.68 19.04
C SER A 41 12.70 -12.36 20.01
N GLU A 42 13.16 -13.34 20.79
CA GLU A 42 14.32 -13.23 21.66
C GLU A 42 15.60 -12.92 20.86
N GLN A 43 15.81 -13.58 19.72
CA GLN A 43 16.94 -13.28 18.83
C GLN A 43 16.84 -11.88 18.20
N LYS A 44 15.63 -11.45 17.83
CA LYS A 44 15.43 -10.08 17.33
C LYS A 44 15.74 -9.03 18.39
N ALA A 45 15.39 -9.27 19.65
CA ALA A 45 15.68 -8.39 20.78
C ALA A 45 17.16 -8.32 21.12
N SER A 46 17.89 -9.44 20.97
CA SER A 46 19.35 -9.57 21.25
C SER A 46 20.15 -9.76 19.96
N ARG A 47 19.95 -8.84 19.00
CA ARG A 47 20.48 -8.94 17.62
C ARG A 47 21.99 -9.09 17.53
N TYR A 48 22.74 -8.46 18.42
CA TYR A 48 24.19 -8.46 18.42
C TYR A 48 24.74 -8.76 19.80
N THR A 49 25.78 -9.59 19.89
CA THR A 49 26.57 -9.72 21.10
C THR A 49 27.43 -8.47 21.34
N ALA A 50 27.91 -8.26 22.57
CA ALA A 50 28.81 -7.15 22.90
C ALA A 50 30.06 -7.16 22.00
N GLU A 51 30.64 -8.34 21.76
CA GLU A 51 31.80 -8.51 20.89
C GLU A 51 31.51 -8.14 19.44
N GLN A 52 30.33 -8.53 18.91
CA GLN A 52 29.89 -8.13 17.57
C GLN A 52 29.70 -6.62 17.47
N ILE A 53 29.14 -5.96 18.50
CA ILE A 53 28.94 -4.51 18.52
C ILE A 53 30.33 -3.82 18.51
N ILE A 54 31.28 -4.30 19.29
CA ILE A 54 32.67 -3.78 19.32
C ILE A 54 33.31 -3.94 17.94
N ASN A 55 33.14 -5.13 17.30
CA ASN A 55 33.69 -5.39 15.98
C ASN A 55 33.05 -4.60 14.86
N LEU A 56 31.75 -4.33 14.94
CA LEU A 56 31.04 -3.47 14.00
C LEU A 56 31.46 -2.00 14.12
N ASN A 57 31.87 -1.57 15.31
CA ASN A 57 32.35 -0.22 15.54
C ASN A 57 33.84 -0.05 15.27
N LYS A 58 34.61 -1.16 15.11
CA LYS A 58 36.00 -1.09 14.64
C LYS A 58 36.04 -0.70 13.18
N ILE A 59 36.65 0.43 12.91
CA ILE A 59 36.85 0.94 11.57
C ILE A 59 37.93 0.08 10.91
N ARG A 60 37.57 -0.67 9.88
CA ARG A 60 38.45 -1.59 9.17
C ARG A 60 39.15 -0.98 7.96
N GLU A 61 38.59 0.07 7.39
CA GLU A 61 39.12 0.75 6.21
C GLU A 61 39.42 2.21 6.52
N LYS A 62 40.57 2.68 6.01
CA LYS A 62 41.07 4.04 6.31
C LYS A 62 40.49 5.12 5.40
N ASP A 63 39.76 4.74 4.36
CA ASP A 63 39.14 5.71 3.43
C ASP A 63 37.69 5.99 3.81
N TYR A 64 37.49 7.03 4.61
CA TYR A 64 36.20 7.50 5.07
C TYR A 64 35.44 8.37 4.06
N SER A 65 36.05 8.67 2.90
CA SER A 65 35.48 9.59 1.93
C SER A 65 34.39 8.98 1.05
N ARG A 66 34.18 7.66 1.13
CA ARG A 66 33.30 6.93 0.23
C ARG A 66 32.24 6.10 0.95
N GLU A 67 31.15 6.76 1.29
CA GLU A 67 29.96 6.07 1.75
C GLU A 67 29.03 5.74 0.58
N CYS A 68 28.49 4.52 0.58
CA CYS A 68 27.47 4.13 -0.38
C CYS A 68 26.22 5.01 -0.23
N ARG A 69 25.76 5.62 -1.31
CA ARG A 69 24.58 6.51 -1.30
C ARG A 69 23.30 5.84 -0.80
N ILE A 70 23.15 4.52 -1.03
CA ILE A 70 21.96 3.75 -0.65
C ILE A 70 22.08 3.21 0.79
N CYS A 71 23.06 2.33 1.06
CA CYS A 71 23.14 1.63 2.35
C CYS A 71 23.99 2.34 3.40
N LYS A 72 24.64 3.46 3.05
CA LYS A 72 25.52 4.24 3.93
C LYS A 72 26.68 3.42 4.53
N ASN A 73 27.03 2.31 3.88
CA ASN A 73 28.18 1.51 4.30
C ASN A 73 29.45 2.09 3.70
N VAL A 74 30.50 2.19 4.52
CA VAL A 74 31.84 2.58 4.04
C VAL A 74 32.42 1.40 3.27
N SER A 75 32.61 1.56 1.96
CA SER A 75 33.09 0.52 1.06
C SER A 75 33.68 1.16 -0.18
N LYS A 76 34.39 0.37 -0.99
CA LYS A 76 34.74 0.79 -2.33
C LYS A 76 33.42 0.99 -3.12
N VAL A 77 33.18 2.21 -3.59
CA VAL A 77 32.00 2.57 -4.37
C VAL A 77 32.38 2.73 -5.85
N ASP A 78 31.39 2.48 -6.74
CA ASP A 78 31.48 2.75 -8.18
C ASP A 78 31.28 4.25 -8.48
N ASP A 79 31.25 4.60 -9.76
CA ASP A 79 31.08 5.99 -10.23
C ASP A 79 29.73 6.57 -9.85
N ASP A 80 28.70 5.73 -9.67
CA ASP A 80 27.38 6.09 -9.16
C ASP A 80 27.38 6.30 -7.62
N GLY A 81 28.46 6.04 -6.93
CA GLY A 81 28.58 6.10 -5.48
C GLY A 81 27.92 4.91 -4.78
N LEU A 82 27.81 3.76 -5.43
CA LEU A 82 27.20 2.54 -4.89
C LEU A 82 28.25 1.51 -4.50
N CYS A 83 28.05 0.83 -3.38
CA CYS A 83 28.87 -0.33 -3.05
C CYS A 83 28.51 -1.52 -3.97
N PRO A 84 29.39 -2.54 -4.11
CA PRO A 84 29.15 -3.67 -5.02
C PRO A 84 27.81 -4.38 -4.81
N THR A 85 27.35 -4.48 -3.57
CA THR A 85 26.05 -5.09 -3.25
C THR A 85 24.89 -4.22 -3.73
N CYS A 86 24.90 -2.91 -3.48
CA CYS A 86 23.84 -2.01 -3.91
C CYS A 86 23.81 -1.85 -5.44
N SER A 87 24.98 -1.84 -6.09
CA SER A 87 25.09 -1.83 -7.54
C SER A 87 24.49 -3.10 -8.16
N ALA A 88 24.83 -4.29 -7.62
CA ALA A 88 24.26 -5.55 -8.06
C ALA A 88 22.74 -5.63 -7.83
N LEU A 89 22.25 -5.12 -6.69
CA LEU A 89 20.80 -5.05 -6.42
C LEU A 89 20.07 -4.11 -7.37
N LYS A 90 20.65 -2.95 -7.71
CA LYS A 90 20.10 -2.01 -8.69
C LYS A 90 19.95 -2.68 -10.06
N LEU A 91 21.00 -3.38 -10.52
CA LEU A 91 20.98 -4.15 -11.77
C LEU A 91 19.95 -5.29 -11.74
N LEU A 92 19.85 -6.00 -10.63
CA LEU A 92 18.89 -7.08 -10.47
C LEU A 92 17.45 -6.56 -10.47
N SER A 93 17.21 -5.41 -9.83
CA SER A 93 15.90 -4.77 -9.78
C SER A 93 15.37 -4.43 -11.18
N SER A 94 16.18 -3.85 -12.04
CA SER A 94 15.79 -3.57 -13.43
C SER A 94 15.44 -4.85 -14.21
N LYS A 95 16.17 -5.93 -13.96
CA LYS A 95 15.89 -7.24 -14.59
C LYS A 95 14.63 -7.94 -14.04
N ILE A 96 14.25 -7.63 -12.80
CA ILE A 96 12.97 -8.12 -12.22
C ILE A 96 11.79 -7.48 -12.95
N LEU A 97 11.88 -6.20 -13.29
CA LEU A 97 10.84 -5.47 -14.00
C LEU A 97 10.77 -5.89 -15.47
N ASP A 98 11.90 -6.12 -16.13
CA ASP A 98 11.97 -6.49 -17.53
C ASP A 98 11.42 -7.91 -17.78
N GLU A 99 10.39 -8.03 -18.61
CA GLU A 99 9.74 -9.29 -18.95
C GLU A 99 10.66 -10.27 -19.70
N LYS A 100 11.69 -9.77 -20.37
CA LYS A 100 12.69 -10.59 -21.06
C LYS A 100 13.38 -11.58 -20.11
N TYR A 101 13.67 -11.13 -18.89
CA TYR A 101 14.34 -11.95 -17.88
C TYR A 101 13.33 -12.79 -17.10
N ALA A 102 13.07 -14.00 -17.61
CA ALA A 102 12.10 -14.92 -17.01
C ALA A 102 12.70 -15.83 -15.94
N PHE A 103 14.04 -15.90 -15.82
CA PHE A 103 14.71 -16.84 -14.92
C PHE A 103 15.76 -16.14 -14.04
N PHE A 104 15.83 -16.62 -12.80
CA PHE A 104 16.84 -16.23 -11.82
C PHE A 104 17.63 -17.46 -11.44
N THR A 105 18.88 -17.49 -11.88
CA THR A 105 19.75 -18.68 -11.80
C THR A 105 20.83 -18.51 -10.74
N VAL A 106 20.98 -19.50 -9.88
CA VAL A 106 22.09 -19.60 -8.93
C VAL A 106 23.25 -20.33 -9.59
N VAL A 107 24.43 -19.70 -9.55
CA VAL A 107 25.66 -20.24 -10.10
C VAL A 107 26.76 -20.28 -9.02
N SER A 108 27.73 -21.19 -9.16
CA SER A 108 28.85 -21.35 -8.20
C SER A 108 30.01 -20.40 -8.48
N GLU A 109 30.07 -19.78 -9.66
CA GLU A 109 31.14 -18.85 -10.05
C GLU A 109 30.59 -17.46 -10.31
N LYS A 110 31.43 -16.45 -10.12
CA LYS A 110 31.06 -15.04 -10.31
C LYS A 110 30.92 -14.71 -11.79
N GLU A 111 29.76 -14.23 -12.17
CA GLU A 111 29.50 -13.67 -13.49
C GLU A 111 29.30 -12.14 -13.44
N PRO A 112 29.44 -11.43 -14.58
CA PRO A 112 29.19 -9.98 -14.64
C PRO A 112 27.77 -9.62 -14.17
N GLY A 113 27.66 -8.64 -13.28
CA GLY A 113 26.37 -8.18 -12.75
C GLY A 113 25.67 -9.15 -11.79
N ALA A 114 26.31 -10.25 -11.39
CA ALA A 114 25.77 -11.21 -10.46
C ALA A 114 25.72 -10.65 -9.01
N LEU A 115 24.62 -10.91 -8.32
CA LEU A 115 24.48 -10.63 -6.89
C LEU A 115 25.15 -11.75 -6.10
N LYS A 116 26.11 -11.39 -5.24
CA LYS A 116 26.76 -12.37 -4.34
C LYS A 116 25.75 -12.87 -3.28
N LEU A 117 25.60 -14.18 -3.20
CA LEU A 117 24.81 -14.89 -2.20
C LEU A 117 25.71 -15.44 -1.07
N PRO A 118 25.15 -15.90 0.06
CA PRO A 118 25.88 -16.68 1.05
C PRO A 118 26.53 -17.93 0.45
N LEU A 119 27.59 -18.44 1.10
CA LEU A 119 28.32 -19.64 0.70
C LEU A 119 29.00 -19.54 -0.69
N ASP A 120 29.38 -18.32 -1.08
CA ASP A 120 30.07 -18.01 -2.34
C ASP A 120 29.30 -18.41 -3.61
N TYR A 121 27.99 -18.49 -3.53
CA TYR A 121 27.11 -18.55 -4.70
C TYR A 121 26.80 -17.16 -5.25
N TYR A 122 26.27 -17.13 -6.46
CA TYR A 122 25.90 -15.92 -7.16
C TYR A 122 24.53 -16.07 -7.81
N LEU A 123 23.73 -15.00 -7.83
CA LEU A 123 22.44 -14.94 -8.49
C LEU A 123 22.54 -14.08 -9.74
N ILE A 124 22.11 -14.61 -10.88
CA ILE A 124 22.02 -13.94 -12.16
C ILE A 124 20.61 -13.96 -12.69
N ALA A 125 20.24 -13.01 -13.54
CA ALA A 125 18.98 -13.02 -14.28
C ALA A 125 19.25 -13.39 -15.74
N GLU A 126 18.49 -14.35 -16.27
CA GLU A 126 18.66 -14.91 -17.61
C GLU A 126 17.34 -14.90 -18.37
N ASP A 127 17.42 -14.80 -19.68
CA ASP A 127 16.31 -15.11 -20.59
C ASP A 127 16.25 -16.63 -20.88
N GLU A 128 15.19 -17.05 -21.54
CA GLU A 128 14.96 -18.47 -21.84
C GLU A 128 16.04 -19.05 -22.75
N LYS A 129 16.58 -18.24 -23.68
CA LYS A 129 17.62 -18.68 -24.60
C LYS A 129 18.93 -18.97 -23.88
N ASN A 130 19.39 -18.05 -23.03
CA ASN A 130 20.63 -18.21 -22.27
C ASN A 130 20.54 -19.39 -21.28
N LEU A 131 19.40 -19.54 -20.61
CA LEU A 131 19.17 -20.70 -19.73
C LEU A 131 19.21 -22.01 -20.52
N THR A 132 18.59 -22.06 -21.70
CA THR A 132 18.56 -23.26 -22.54
C THR A 132 19.97 -23.62 -23.01
N GLU A 133 20.75 -22.66 -23.48
CA GLU A 133 22.15 -22.85 -23.87
C GLU A 133 23.01 -23.38 -22.70
N ARG A 134 22.84 -22.80 -21.49
CA ARG A 134 23.53 -23.25 -20.27
C ARG A 134 23.19 -24.71 -19.92
N LEU A 135 21.92 -25.09 -20.03
CA LEU A 135 21.45 -26.44 -19.71
C LEU A 135 21.91 -27.47 -20.76
N LEU A 136 21.91 -27.09 -22.05
CA LEU A 136 22.38 -27.96 -23.14
C LEU A 136 23.90 -28.21 -23.05
N ASN A 137 24.67 -27.17 -22.72
CA ASN A 137 26.12 -27.26 -22.57
C ASN A 137 26.55 -27.93 -21.26
N ASN A 138 25.62 -28.38 -20.42
CA ASN A 138 25.90 -28.97 -19.10
C ASN A 138 26.87 -28.09 -18.27
N ASP A 139 26.58 -26.77 -18.21
CA ASP A 139 27.39 -25.83 -17.47
C ASP A 139 27.61 -26.31 -16.03
N LYS A 140 28.88 -26.49 -15.65
CA LYS A 140 29.27 -27.01 -14.32
C LYS A 140 29.04 -25.99 -13.22
N THR A 141 28.91 -24.72 -13.55
CA THR A 141 28.62 -23.64 -12.59
C THR A 141 27.16 -23.57 -12.20
N PHE A 142 26.26 -24.15 -12.99
CA PHE A 142 24.83 -24.15 -12.77
C PHE A 142 24.44 -24.95 -11.51
N VAL A 143 23.75 -24.29 -10.58
CA VAL A 143 23.24 -24.93 -9.37
C VAL A 143 21.72 -25.12 -9.43
N ARG A 144 20.98 -24.05 -9.68
CA ARG A 144 19.52 -24.04 -9.65
C ARG A 144 18.95 -22.81 -10.35
N THR A 145 17.78 -22.93 -10.95
CA THR A 145 17.05 -21.77 -11.49
C THR A 145 15.63 -21.67 -10.97
N TYR A 146 15.10 -20.45 -10.95
CA TYR A 146 13.76 -20.08 -10.52
C TYR A 146 13.06 -19.33 -11.64
N GLY A 147 11.88 -19.81 -12.07
CA GLY A 147 11.04 -19.10 -13.05
C GLY A 147 10.27 -17.96 -12.39
N LYS A 148 10.38 -16.74 -12.94
CA LYS A 148 9.65 -15.55 -12.50
C LYS A 148 8.23 -15.55 -13.06
N ASN A 149 7.22 -15.49 -12.19
CA ASN A 149 5.79 -15.34 -12.51
C ASN A 149 5.24 -16.32 -13.56
N LYS A 150 5.95 -17.40 -13.84
CA LYS A 150 5.57 -18.43 -14.81
C LYS A 150 5.73 -19.83 -14.22
N MET A 151 4.89 -20.75 -14.68
CA MET A 151 4.99 -22.16 -14.31
C MET A 151 5.83 -22.88 -15.36
N TYR A 152 7.08 -23.14 -15.04
CA TYR A 152 7.93 -24.02 -15.83
C TYR A 152 8.02 -25.39 -15.17
N THR A 153 7.95 -26.44 -15.97
CA THR A 153 8.17 -27.83 -15.54
C THR A 153 9.44 -28.35 -16.18
N GLY A 154 10.38 -28.85 -15.37
CA GLY A 154 11.63 -29.41 -15.87
C GLY A 154 12.50 -29.94 -14.73
N LYS A 155 13.42 -30.84 -15.04
CA LYS A 155 14.29 -31.51 -14.05
C LYS A 155 15.19 -30.55 -13.25
N ARG A 156 15.53 -29.38 -13.81
CA ARG A 156 16.47 -28.41 -13.21
C ARG A 156 15.84 -27.07 -12.87
N VAL A 157 14.60 -26.83 -13.25
CA VAL A 157 13.79 -25.69 -12.80
C VAL A 157 13.04 -26.12 -11.55
N SER A 158 13.51 -25.70 -10.40
CA SER A 158 13.07 -26.33 -9.15
C SER A 158 11.92 -25.62 -8.46
N ASN A 159 11.75 -24.31 -8.63
CA ASN A 159 10.76 -23.55 -7.89
C ASN A 159 10.24 -22.37 -8.71
N LYS A 160 9.06 -21.90 -8.32
CA LYS A 160 8.40 -20.72 -8.85
C LYS A 160 8.79 -19.51 -8.00
N LEU A 161 9.21 -18.45 -8.64
CA LEU A 161 9.46 -17.17 -8.01
C LEU A 161 8.30 -16.24 -8.35
N TRP A 162 7.38 -16.06 -7.40
CA TRP A 162 6.30 -15.09 -7.54
C TRP A 162 6.76 -13.73 -7.08
N VAL A 163 6.57 -12.71 -7.91
CA VAL A 163 7.01 -11.33 -7.66
C VAL A 163 5.93 -10.36 -8.10
N GLY A 164 5.57 -9.44 -7.21
CA GLY A 164 4.81 -8.26 -7.55
C GLY A 164 5.74 -7.29 -8.29
N ASN A 165 5.69 -7.29 -9.62
CA ASN A 165 6.60 -6.52 -10.47
C ASN A 165 5.85 -5.60 -11.43
N TYR A 166 4.59 -5.30 -11.15
CA TYR A 166 3.84 -4.36 -11.97
C TYR A 166 4.47 -2.96 -11.91
N HIS A 167 4.60 -2.37 -13.06
CA HIS A 167 4.93 -0.96 -13.27
C HIS A 167 4.17 -0.46 -14.49
N SER A 168 3.74 0.79 -14.43
CA SER A 168 3.19 1.50 -15.59
C SER A 168 4.31 2.04 -16.47
N ASP A 169 3.95 2.64 -17.61
CA ASP A 169 4.90 3.30 -18.50
C ASP A 169 5.46 4.63 -17.91
N CYS A 170 4.91 5.09 -16.78
CA CYS A 170 5.42 6.26 -16.05
C CYS A 170 6.73 5.90 -15.34
N ASN A 171 7.84 6.47 -15.81
CA ASN A 171 9.18 6.12 -15.33
C ASN A 171 9.62 6.88 -14.08
N THR A 172 8.99 8.02 -13.78
CA THR A 172 9.33 8.88 -12.65
C THR A 172 8.08 9.17 -11.79
N PHE A 173 8.29 9.65 -10.57
CA PHE A 173 7.18 10.12 -9.74
C PHE A 173 6.52 11.39 -10.30
N GLU A 174 7.26 12.18 -11.08
CA GLU A 174 6.73 13.32 -11.81
C GLU A 174 5.76 12.85 -12.89
N ASP A 175 6.16 11.91 -13.75
CA ASP A 175 5.28 11.31 -14.76
C ASP A 175 4.01 10.73 -14.13
N MET A 176 4.12 10.05 -12.97
CA MET A 176 2.97 9.52 -12.24
C MET A 176 2.04 10.63 -11.72
N ALA A 177 2.63 11.72 -11.21
CA ALA A 177 1.85 12.87 -10.76
C ALA A 177 1.13 13.53 -11.95
N ASP A 178 1.75 13.61 -13.12
CA ASP A 178 1.15 14.17 -14.33
C ASP A 178 0.01 13.31 -14.90
N CYS A 179 0.04 12.00 -14.68
CA CYS A 179 -1.06 11.10 -15.00
C CYS A 179 -2.27 11.26 -14.07
N SER A 180 -2.12 11.95 -12.92
CA SER A 180 -3.21 12.09 -11.96
C SER A 180 -4.28 13.07 -12.46
N LYS A 181 -5.53 12.83 -12.07
CA LYS A 181 -6.63 13.77 -12.29
C LYS A 181 -6.55 14.93 -11.30
N GLY A 182 -6.86 16.14 -11.78
CA GLY A 182 -6.85 17.34 -10.97
C GLY A 182 -5.44 17.70 -10.50
N ILE A 183 -5.25 17.85 -9.19
CA ILE A 183 -3.97 18.25 -8.62
C ILE A 183 -2.85 17.24 -8.96
N LYS A 184 -1.71 17.74 -9.45
CA LYS A 184 -0.56 16.90 -9.82
C LYS A 184 0.16 16.40 -8.57
N ARG A 185 -0.20 15.18 -8.14
CA ARG A 185 0.31 14.53 -6.93
C ARG A 185 0.49 13.04 -7.15
N ILE A 186 1.41 12.47 -6.40
CA ILE A 186 1.50 11.02 -6.22
C ILE A 186 0.67 10.59 -5.02
N GLY A 187 0.04 9.43 -5.15
CA GLY A 187 -0.54 8.68 -4.05
C GLY A 187 0.37 7.56 -3.62
N VAL A 188 0.41 7.28 -2.33
CA VAL A 188 1.18 6.16 -1.77
C VAL A 188 0.26 5.32 -0.89
N LEU A 189 0.16 4.04 -1.24
CA LEU A 189 -0.61 3.04 -0.51
C LEU A 189 0.32 2.14 0.27
N ARG A 190 0.07 1.99 1.55
CA ARG A 190 0.60 0.92 2.38
C ARG A 190 -0.55 0.16 3.01
N ALA A 191 -0.54 -1.16 2.87
CA ALA A 191 -1.58 -2.02 3.43
C ALA A 191 -0.98 -3.30 4.00
N ASP A 192 -1.64 -3.87 5.00
CA ASP A 192 -1.23 -5.08 5.67
C ASP A 192 -2.45 -5.88 6.15
N VAL A 193 -2.30 -7.21 6.21
CA VAL A 193 -3.36 -8.13 6.63
C VAL A 193 -3.59 -8.04 8.13
N ASP A 194 -4.85 -7.86 8.51
CA ASP A 194 -5.24 -7.78 9.91
C ASP A 194 -5.14 -9.12 10.61
N ASN A 195 -4.63 -9.09 11.85
CA ASN A 195 -4.61 -10.25 12.77
C ASN A 195 -3.96 -11.52 12.20
N LEU A 196 -3.07 -11.40 11.22
CA LEU A 196 -2.47 -12.56 10.56
C LEU A 196 -1.74 -13.51 11.53
N GLY A 197 -1.06 -12.97 12.54
CA GLY A 197 -0.43 -13.79 13.59
C GLY A 197 -1.43 -14.69 14.32
N ILE A 198 -2.62 -14.17 14.61
CA ILE A 198 -3.71 -14.93 15.24
C ILE A 198 -4.26 -15.97 14.24
N ALA A 199 -4.43 -15.61 12.98
CA ALA A 199 -4.89 -16.53 11.95
C ALA A 199 -3.96 -17.75 11.78
N PHE A 200 -2.65 -17.56 11.89
CA PHE A 200 -1.68 -18.67 11.85
C PHE A 200 -1.68 -19.55 13.09
N VAL A 201 -1.94 -19.00 14.27
CA VAL A 201 -1.90 -19.73 15.54
C VAL A 201 -3.22 -20.43 15.83
N SER A 202 -4.34 -19.75 15.62
CA SER A 202 -5.66 -20.19 16.05
C SER A 202 -6.76 -20.15 14.97
N GLY A 203 -6.43 -19.70 13.76
CA GLY A 203 -7.42 -19.57 12.67
C GLY A 203 -8.08 -20.87 12.23
N PHE A 204 -7.47 -22.01 12.55
CA PHE A 204 -8.02 -23.34 12.28
C PHE A 204 -8.59 -24.03 13.52
N ASN A 205 -8.66 -23.34 14.68
CA ASN A 205 -9.23 -23.88 15.89
C ASN A 205 -10.74 -24.08 15.71
N ASN A 206 -11.20 -25.29 16.02
CA ASN A 206 -12.61 -25.63 16.04
C ASN A 206 -12.84 -26.75 17.07
N GLU A 207 -13.34 -26.36 18.24
CA GLU A 207 -13.58 -27.29 19.36
C GLU A 207 -14.60 -28.39 19.01
N ALA A 208 -15.60 -28.08 18.17
CA ALA A 208 -16.59 -29.05 17.73
C ALA A 208 -15.96 -30.22 16.93
N ASN A 209 -14.80 -29.98 16.31
CA ASN A 209 -14.04 -30.98 15.56
C ASN A 209 -12.74 -31.38 16.26
N ASN A 210 -12.62 -31.20 17.59
CA ASN A 210 -11.39 -31.46 18.35
C ASN A 210 -10.13 -30.86 17.74
N ASN A 211 -10.23 -29.65 17.19
CA ASN A 211 -9.14 -28.94 16.52
C ASN A 211 -8.44 -29.75 15.38
N ARG A 212 -9.15 -30.70 14.75
CA ARG A 212 -8.63 -31.57 13.69
C ARG A 212 -7.94 -30.82 12.54
N TYR A 213 -8.27 -29.55 12.37
CA TYR A 213 -7.76 -28.75 11.25
C TYR A 213 -6.52 -27.91 11.61
N VAL A 214 -6.06 -27.91 12.84
CA VAL A 214 -4.81 -27.24 13.25
C VAL A 214 -3.62 -28.11 12.85
N THR A 215 -3.15 -27.96 11.62
CA THR A 215 -2.06 -28.75 11.08
C THR A 215 -1.03 -27.89 10.36
N LEU A 216 0.24 -28.32 10.38
CA LEU A 216 1.33 -27.66 9.64
C LEU A 216 0.98 -27.50 8.14
N SER A 217 0.35 -28.50 7.55
CA SER A 217 -0.03 -28.49 6.13
C SER A 217 -1.02 -27.36 5.81
N ARG A 218 -2.02 -27.14 6.65
CA ARG A 218 -3.00 -26.04 6.47
C ARG A 218 -2.38 -24.67 6.68
N THR A 219 -1.57 -24.51 7.73
CA THR A 219 -0.83 -23.28 7.97
C THR A 219 0.12 -22.95 6.82
N ALA A 220 0.85 -23.93 6.31
CA ALA A 220 1.71 -23.76 5.15
C ALA A 220 0.93 -23.44 3.87
N THR A 221 -0.29 -23.99 3.72
CA THR A 221 -1.17 -23.68 2.60
C THR A 221 -1.70 -22.26 2.69
N LEU A 222 -2.16 -21.80 3.87
CA LEU A 222 -2.58 -20.41 4.09
C LEU A 222 -1.44 -19.43 3.74
N SER A 223 -0.23 -19.66 4.27
CA SER A 223 0.93 -18.84 3.97
C SER A 223 1.23 -18.78 2.47
N ARG A 224 1.12 -19.90 1.78
CA ARG A 224 1.35 -19.98 0.33
C ARG A 224 0.27 -19.26 -0.47
N GLN A 225 -0.99 -19.38 -0.07
CA GLN A 225 -2.11 -18.68 -0.73
C GLN A 225 -1.99 -17.16 -0.55
N LEU A 226 -1.70 -16.68 0.66
CA LEU A 226 -1.44 -15.26 0.89
C LEU A 226 -0.27 -14.75 0.04
N SER A 227 0.83 -15.51 -0.01
CA SER A 227 1.98 -15.16 -0.87
C SER A 227 1.60 -15.12 -2.35
N LEU A 228 0.70 -15.96 -2.82
CA LEU A 228 0.20 -15.91 -4.20
C LEU A 228 -0.62 -14.64 -4.46
N PHE A 229 -1.49 -14.25 -3.53
CA PHE A 229 -2.27 -13.03 -3.66
C PHE A 229 -1.36 -11.81 -3.80
N PHE A 230 -0.48 -11.59 -2.82
CA PHE A 230 0.37 -10.40 -2.77
C PHE A 230 1.52 -10.40 -3.78
N LYS A 231 1.97 -11.56 -4.28
CA LYS A 231 3.10 -11.62 -5.22
C LYS A 231 2.72 -11.87 -6.67
N LEU A 232 1.59 -12.54 -6.92
CA LEU A 232 1.17 -12.88 -8.27
C LEU A 232 -0.09 -12.13 -8.67
N TYR A 233 -1.20 -12.33 -7.93
CA TYR A 233 -2.49 -11.75 -8.29
C TYR A 233 -2.52 -10.22 -8.20
N ILE A 234 -1.70 -9.62 -7.34
CA ILE A 234 -1.59 -8.17 -7.26
C ILE A 234 -1.24 -7.51 -8.61
N ASN A 235 -0.42 -8.18 -9.45
CA ASN A 235 -0.08 -7.67 -10.77
C ASN A 235 -1.31 -7.58 -11.69
N SER A 236 -2.22 -8.56 -11.61
CA SER A 236 -3.47 -8.55 -12.39
C SER A 236 -4.43 -7.48 -11.90
N ILE A 237 -4.50 -7.24 -10.58
CA ILE A 237 -5.36 -6.20 -10.01
C ILE A 237 -4.95 -4.80 -10.51
N LEU A 238 -3.64 -4.53 -10.67
CA LEU A 238 -3.18 -3.26 -11.22
C LEU A 238 -3.40 -3.14 -12.74
N ARG A 239 -3.35 -4.27 -13.48
CA ARG A 239 -3.60 -4.29 -14.92
C ARG A 239 -5.09 -4.25 -15.27
N GLU A 240 -5.93 -4.72 -14.40
CA GLU A 240 -7.35 -4.94 -14.61
C GLU A 240 -8.18 -4.28 -13.50
N GLY A 241 -7.90 -2.99 -13.22
CA GLY A 241 -8.65 -2.19 -12.26
C GLY A 241 -10.12 -2.07 -12.68
N GLU A 242 -11.03 -2.14 -11.71
CA GLU A 242 -12.49 -2.12 -11.95
C GLU A 242 -13.15 -0.89 -11.34
N TYR A 243 -12.67 -0.41 -10.18
CA TYR A 243 -13.28 0.69 -9.44
C TYR A 243 -12.78 2.05 -9.92
N THR A 244 -13.73 2.99 -10.09
CA THR A 244 -13.43 4.41 -10.34
C THR A 244 -14.28 5.30 -9.44
N ILE A 245 -13.70 6.42 -9.02
CA ILE A 245 -14.39 7.41 -8.17
C ILE A 245 -15.45 8.18 -8.99
N GLU A 246 -15.19 8.43 -10.26
CA GLU A 246 -16.03 9.30 -11.09
C GLU A 246 -16.99 8.57 -12.02
N ASP A 247 -16.80 7.29 -12.28
CA ASP A 247 -17.60 6.55 -13.24
C ASP A 247 -18.49 5.52 -12.53
N ASN A 248 -19.78 5.84 -12.40
CA ASN A 248 -20.81 4.92 -11.91
C ASN A 248 -21.46 4.12 -13.06
N SER A 249 -20.89 4.15 -14.27
CA SER A 249 -21.45 3.41 -15.40
C SER A 249 -21.27 1.89 -15.19
N GLU A 250 -22.35 1.14 -15.34
CA GLU A 250 -22.42 -0.33 -15.23
C GLU A 250 -21.68 -1.07 -16.38
N GLY A 251 -20.57 -0.56 -16.86
CA GLY A 251 -19.73 -1.21 -17.87
C GLY A 251 -18.40 -1.63 -17.26
N LYS A 252 -18.06 -2.92 -17.27
CA LYS A 252 -16.73 -3.42 -16.92
C LYS A 252 -15.68 -2.81 -17.85
N LYS A 253 -15.19 -1.63 -17.50
CA LYS A 253 -14.08 -1.00 -18.18
C LYS A 253 -12.82 -1.38 -17.42
N THR A 254 -11.97 -2.18 -18.05
CA THR A 254 -10.68 -2.54 -17.49
C THR A 254 -9.76 -1.31 -17.52
N ILE A 255 -9.22 -0.94 -16.37
CA ILE A 255 -8.38 0.23 -16.20
C ILE A 255 -6.97 -0.22 -15.85
N ILE A 256 -6.00 0.18 -16.66
CA ILE A 256 -4.58 -0.01 -16.36
C ILE A 256 -4.16 1.11 -15.42
N ARG A 257 -3.66 0.77 -14.24
CA ARG A 257 -3.30 1.76 -13.20
C ARG A 257 -1.93 2.38 -13.46
N ASN A 258 -1.84 3.70 -13.39
CA ASN A 258 -0.58 4.44 -13.41
C ASN A 258 0.12 4.36 -12.06
N ALA A 259 0.72 3.21 -11.78
CA ALA A 259 1.32 2.89 -10.50
C ALA A 259 2.52 1.96 -10.63
N VAL A 260 3.30 1.84 -9.56
CA VAL A 260 4.42 0.91 -9.44
C VAL A 260 4.36 0.19 -8.09
N ILE A 261 4.58 -1.12 -8.11
CA ILE A 261 4.76 -1.88 -6.89
C ILE A 261 6.20 -1.70 -6.43
N CYS A 262 6.42 -0.90 -5.38
CA CYS A 262 7.74 -0.76 -4.76
C CYS A 262 8.07 -1.98 -3.89
N TYR A 263 7.07 -2.50 -3.19
CA TYR A 263 7.19 -3.68 -2.35
C TYR A 263 5.84 -4.42 -2.28
N SER A 264 5.90 -5.74 -2.40
CA SER A 264 4.77 -6.62 -2.16
C SER A 264 5.28 -7.92 -1.53
N GLY A 265 4.97 -8.10 -0.28
CA GLY A 265 5.51 -9.17 0.58
C GLY A 265 4.60 -10.38 0.71
N GLY A 266 4.62 -10.98 1.90
CA GLY A 266 3.74 -12.11 2.24
C GLY A 266 2.35 -11.66 2.68
N ASP A 267 2.24 -10.48 3.26
CA ASP A 267 1.05 -9.93 3.90
C ASP A 267 0.92 -8.40 3.76
N ASP A 268 2.01 -7.72 3.44
CA ASP A 268 2.06 -6.27 3.32
C ASP A 268 2.44 -5.83 1.90
N LEU A 269 2.07 -4.61 1.54
CA LEU A 269 2.38 -4.01 0.26
C LEU A 269 2.65 -2.50 0.39
N PHE A 270 3.46 -1.99 -0.55
CA PHE A 270 3.77 -0.57 -0.70
C PHE A 270 3.75 -0.22 -2.18
N ILE A 271 2.81 0.62 -2.58
CA ILE A 271 2.55 0.97 -3.98
C ILE A 271 2.53 2.49 -4.11
N VAL A 272 3.13 3.01 -5.18
CA VAL A 272 3.13 4.44 -5.53
C VAL A 272 2.51 4.61 -6.91
N GLY A 273 1.73 5.66 -7.10
CA GLY A 273 1.10 5.94 -8.40
C GLY A 273 0.39 7.30 -8.43
N ALA A 274 -0.44 7.54 -9.45
CA ALA A 274 -1.31 8.69 -9.52
C ALA A 274 -2.30 8.70 -8.34
N TRP A 275 -2.41 9.82 -7.62
CA TRP A 275 -3.10 9.85 -6.32
C TRP A 275 -4.54 9.34 -6.35
N ASN A 276 -5.32 9.72 -7.36
CA ASN A 276 -6.70 9.28 -7.53
C ASN A 276 -6.79 7.77 -7.82
N GLU A 277 -5.88 7.26 -8.68
CA GLU A 277 -5.84 5.85 -9.03
C GLU A 277 -5.36 4.98 -7.86
N ILE A 278 -4.55 5.52 -6.94
CA ILE A 278 -4.14 4.80 -5.72
C ILE A 278 -5.33 4.58 -4.77
N ILE A 279 -6.24 5.55 -4.63
CA ILE A 279 -7.47 5.36 -3.83
C ILE A 279 -8.36 4.29 -4.49
N GLU A 280 -8.56 4.38 -5.79
CA GLU A 280 -9.33 3.41 -6.57
C GLU A 280 -8.74 2.00 -6.49
N LEU A 281 -7.42 1.89 -6.64
CA LEU A 281 -6.67 0.63 -6.52
C LEU A 281 -6.80 0.02 -5.13
N ALA A 282 -6.73 0.83 -4.07
CA ALA A 282 -6.88 0.34 -2.70
C ALA A 282 -8.24 -0.33 -2.48
N ILE A 283 -9.30 0.24 -3.07
CA ILE A 283 -10.65 -0.34 -3.04
C ILE A 283 -10.70 -1.64 -3.86
N ASP A 284 -10.08 -1.69 -5.04
CA ASP A 284 -9.98 -2.92 -5.84
C ASP A 284 -9.24 -4.02 -5.08
N ILE A 285 -8.10 -3.71 -4.47
CA ILE A 285 -7.32 -4.67 -3.68
C ILE A 285 -8.15 -5.22 -2.53
N GLN A 286 -8.82 -4.35 -1.78
CA GLN A 286 -9.65 -4.75 -0.65
C GLN A 286 -10.81 -5.67 -1.11
N LYS A 287 -11.53 -5.32 -2.16
CA LYS A 287 -12.63 -6.14 -2.70
C LYS A 287 -12.13 -7.51 -3.19
N LYS A 288 -11.03 -7.54 -3.94
CA LYS A 288 -10.44 -8.78 -4.45
C LYS A 288 -9.88 -9.64 -3.31
N PHE A 289 -9.28 -9.01 -2.27
CA PHE A 289 -8.80 -9.73 -1.10
C PHE A 289 -9.93 -10.33 -0.27
N ALA A 290 -11.01 -9.58 -0.04
CA ALA A 290 -12.21 -10.09 0.64
C ALA A 290 -12.82 -11.27 -0.12
N LEU A 291 -12.92 -11.19 -1.45
CA LEU A 291 -13.37 -12.29 -2.28
C LEU A 291 -12.41 -13.50 -2.20
N TYR A 292 -11.11 -13.28 -2.26
CA TYR A 292 -10.08 -14.33 -2.21
C TYR A 292 -10.07 -15.08 -0.89
N THR A 293 -10.31 -14.38 0.21
CA THR A 293 -10.33 -14.95 1.57
C THR A 293 -11.75 -15.30 2.06
N GLU A 294 -12.76 -15.18 1.20
CA GLU A 294 -14.18 -15.35 1.57
C GLU A 294 -14.56 -14.50 2.82
N GLY A 295 -13.99 -13.30 2.93
CA GLY A 295 -14.22 -12.39 4.03
C GLY A 295 -13.64 -12.80 5.39
N THR A 296 -12.86 -13.88 5.45
CA THR A 296 -12.30 -14.37 6.72
C THR A 296 -11.09 -13.58 7.20
N LEU A 297 -10.37 -12.92 6.29
CA LEU A 297 -9.27 -12.01 6.58
C LEU A 297 -9.58 -10.63 6.02
N THR A 298 -9.10 -9.61 6.72
CA THR A 298 -9.28 -8.21 6.35
C THR A 298 -7.95 -7.50 6.14
N LEU A 299 -8.00 -6.35 5.46
CA LEU A 299 -6.86 -5.47 5.23
C LEU A 299 -7.10 -4.13 5.92
N SER A 300 -6.04 -3.60 6.53
CA SER A 300 -5.97 -2.20 6.94
C SER A 300 -4.93 -1.46 6.12
N ALA A 301 -5.22 -0.20 5.76
CA ALA A 301 -4.37 0.57 4.87
C ALA A 301 -4.21 2.03 5.31
N GLY A 302 -3.09 2.63 4.89
CA GLY A 302 -2.85 4.06 4.89
C GLY A 302 -2.65 4.54 3.47
N ILE A 303 -3.24 5.70 3.12
CA ILE A 303 -3.08 6.34 1.81
C ILE A 303 -2.66 7.78 2.02
N GLY A 304 -1.42 8.10 1.62
CA GLY A 304 -0.88 9.45 1.65
C GLY A 304 -0.83 10.07 0.26
N ILE A 305 -1.00 11.39 0.16
CA ILE A 305 -0.98 12.15 -1.08
C ILE A 305 0.11 13.21 -1.00
N TYR A 306 1.10 13.14 -1.91
CA TYR A 306 2.32 13.94 -1.82
C TYR A 306 2.71 14.61 -3.13
N ARG A 307 3.58 15.62 -3.04
CA ARG A 307 4.29 16.13 -4.21
C ARG A 307 5.31 15.09 -4.69
N HIS A 308 5.53 15.01 -6.01
CA HIS A 308 6.47 14.06 -6.59
C HIS A 308 7.91 14.15 -6.05
N ASN A 309 8.32 15.35 -5.58
CA ASN A 309 9.67 15.60 -5.05
C ASN A 309 9.78 15.44 -3.52
N TYR A 310 8.71 15.01 -2.83
CA TYR A 310 8.76 14.77 -1.38
C TYR A 310 9.57 13.52 -1.07
N PRO A 311 10.44 13.51 -0.02
CA PRO A 311 11.33 12.38 0.23
C PRO A 311 10.60 11.07 0.53
N ILE A 312 10.84 10.04 -0.25
CA ILE A 312 10.14 8.73 -0.13
C ILE A 312 10.34 8.09 1.25
N SER A 313 11.46 8.33 1.93
CA SER A 313 11.70 7.80 3.28
C SER A 313 10.77 8.41 4.33
N VAL A 314 10.42 9.69 4.18
CA VAL A 314 9.47 10.39 5.06
C VAL A 314 8.06 9.92 4.73
N ILE A 315 7.71 9.84 3.44
CA ILE A 315 6.43 9.29 2.98
C ILE A 315 6.18 7.90 3.60
N ALA A 316 7.20 7.03 3.55
CA ALA A 316 7.07 5.67 4.06
C ALA A 316 6.80 5.60 5.58
N GLU A 317 7.32 6.57 6.36
CA GLU A 317 7.04 6.68 7.80
C GLU A 317 5.64 7.23 8.04
N GLU A 318 5.24 8.30 7.36
CA GLU A 318 3.91 8.91 7.50
C GLU A 318 2.78 7.95 7.09
N VAL A 319 2.94 7.23 5.98
CA VAL A 319 1.94 6.25 5.53
C VAL A 319 1.91 5.01 6.43
N ALA A 320 3.04 4.65 7.09
CA ALA A 320 3.05 3.62 8.13
C ALA A 320 2.25 4.03 9.37
N ASP A 321 2.32 5.30 9.75
CA ASP A 321 1.51 5.84 10.84
C ASP A 321 0.02 5.83 10.49
N MET A 322 -0.35 6.20 9.25
CA MET A 322 -1.73 6.09 8.76
C MET A 322 -2.26 4.64 8.77
N GLU A 323 -1.45 3.67 8.34
CA GLU A 323 -1.79 2.25 8.43
C GLU A 323 -2.01 1.82 9.90
N SER A 324 -1.16 2.28 10.80
CA SER A 324 -1.29 2.00 12.24
C SER A 324 -2.58 2.61 12.83
N MET A 325 -2.97 3.81 12.39
CA MET A 325 -4.25 4.43 12.74
C MET A 325 -5.43 3.56 12.28
N SER A 326 -5.39 3.06 11.05
CA SER A 326 -6.40 2.14 10.51
C SER A 326 -6.53 0.86 11.34
N LYS A 327 -5.39 0.29 11.74
CA LYS A 327 -5.36 -0.89 12.63
C LYS A 327 -5.84 -0.62 14.06
N SER A 328 -5.87 0.64 14.48
CA SER A 328 -6.37 1.05 15.78
C SER A 328 -7.90 1.18 15.80
N LYS A 329 -8.56 1.26 14.65
CA LYS A 329 -10.02 1.28 14.56
C LYS A 329 -10.63 -0.02 15.09
N ALA A 330 -11.75 0.06 15.80
CA ALA A 330 -12.48 -1.10 16.28
C ALA A 330 -12.88 -2.02 15.12
N GLY A 331 -12.49 -3.29 15.19
CA GLY A 331 -12.73 -4.26 14.12
C GLY A 331 -11.68 -4.22 12.99
N LYS A 332 -10.78 -3.23 12.99
CA LYS A 332 -9.81 -3.02 11.89
C LYS A 332 -10.51 -2.89 10.54
N ALA A 333 -10.07 -3.56 9.48
CA ALA A 333 -10.69 -3.49 8.15
C ALA A 333 -10.96 -2.05 7.71
N ALA A 334 -9.96 -1.18 7.86
CA ALA A 334 -10.10 0.26 7.72
C ALA A 334 -9.01 0.86 6.84
N VAL A 335 -9.26 2.08 6.39
CA VAL A 335 -8.31 2.88 5.64
C VAL A 335 -8.25 4.30 6.20
N THR A 336 -7.05 4.85 6.30
CA THR A 336 -6.79 6.25 6.68
C THR A 336 -6.31 7.01 5.46
N LEU A 337 -6.97 8.14 5.15
CA LEU A 337 -6.61 9.04 4.06
C LEU A 337 -6.94 10.49 4.42
N PHE A 338 -6.29 11.46 3.78
CA PHE A 338 -6.45 12.90 4.06
C PHE A 338 -6.25 13.24 5.55
N GLU A 339 -5.22 12.64 6.17
CA GLU A 339 -4.86 12.84 7.57
C GLU A 339 -4.48 14.31 7.81
N ASP A 340 -5.15 14.99 8.74
CA ASP A 340 -4.95 16.41 9.08
C ASP A 340 -4.53 16.64 10.54
N GLY A 341 -4.23 15.59 11.29
CA GLY A 341 -3.85 15.64 12.71
C GLY A 341 -5.03 15.67 13.68
N VAL A 342 -6.26 15.81 13.17
CA VAL A 342 -7.46 15.83 14.01
C VAL A 342 -7.88 14.41 14.37
N LYS A 343 -8.26 14.20 15.65
CA LYS A 343 -8.64 12.89 16.18
C LYS A 343 -9.94 12.99 16.96
N HIS A 344 -10.74 11.92 16.87
CA HIS A 344 -11.94 11.71 17.66
C HIS A 344 -11.79 10.48 18.55
N LYS A 345 -12.69 10.35 19.53
CA LYS A 345 -12.74 9.19 20.41
C LYS A 345 -13.70 8.14 19.86
N GLU A 346 -13.21 6.92 19.69
CA GLU A 346 -14.02 5.76 19.29
C GLU A 346 -13.91 4.68 20.37
N LEU A 347 -15.02 3.99 20.68
CA LEU A 347 -15.04 2.90 21.65
C LEU A 347 -14.42 1.64 21.01
N GLY A 348 -13.32 1.16 21.58
CA GLY A 348 -12.67 -0.07 21.15
C GLY A 348 -13.43 -1.32 21.56
N GLN A 349 -13.07 -2.46 20.96
CA GLN A 349 -13.66 -3.77 21.28
C GLN A 349 -13.38 -4.22 22.72
N ASP A 350 -12.32 -3.70 23.33
CA ASP A 350 -11.92 -3.92 24.72
C ASP A 350 -12.68 -3.04 25.74
N GLY A 351 -13.57 -2.18 25.26
CA GLY A 351 -14.37 -1.26 26.07
C GLY A 351 -13.64 0.04 26.45
N TYR A 352 -12.44 0.29 25.94
CA TYR A 352 -11.71 1.54 26.16
C TYR A 352 -11.85 2.48 24.96
N TYR A 353 -11.85 3.80 25.24
CA TYR A 353 -11.86 4.81 24.19
C TYR A 353 -10.45 4.98 23.60
N MET A 354 -10.36 4.91 22.28
CA MET A 354 -9.15 5.17 21.51
C MET A 354 -9.28 6.47 20.71
N ASN A 355 -8.16 7.16 20.50
CA ASN A 355 -8.10 8.32 19.64
C ASN A 355 -7.82 7.86 18.21
N ILE A 356 -8.80 8.01 17.33
CA ILE A 356 -8.74 7.62 15.92
C ILE A 356 -8.66 8.90 15.08
N SER A 357 -7.86 8.90 14.01
CA SER A 357 -7.81 10.01 13.06
C SER A 357 -9.17 10.23 12.40
N ASP A 358 -9.53 11.49 12.18
CA ASP A 358 -10.76 11.87 11.47
C ASP A 358 -10.79 11.36 10.03
N GLY A 359 -9.63 11.10 9.42
CA GLY A 359 -9.49 10.50 8.09
C GLY A 359 -9.56 8.96 8.06
N THR A 360 -9.89 8.30 9.17
CA THR A 360 -9.97 6.83 9.26
C THR A 360 -11.40 6.32 9.13
N PHE A 361 -11.63 5.47 8.12
CA PHE A 361 -12.95 4.91 7.79
C PHE A 361 -12.86 3.39 7.60
N GLY A 362 -13.95 2.68 7.91
CA GLY A 362 -14.13 1.32 7.41
C GLY A 362 -14.24 1.32 5.88
N TRP A 363 -13.85 0.24 5.22
CA TRP A 363 -13.88 0.19 3.74
C TRP A 363 -15.27 0.45 3.14
N ASN A 364 -16.32 -0.14 3.70
CA ASN A 364 -17.69 0.11 3.25
C ASN A 364 -18.11 1.57 3.53
N GLU A 365 -17.72 2.12 4.67
CA GLU A 365 -17.96 3.51 5.01
C GLU A 365 -17.33 4.46 3.99
N LEU A 366 -16.06 4.19 3.58
CA LEU A 366 -15.40 4.97 2.55
C LEU A 366 -16.15 4.89 1.20
N VAL A 367 -16.52 3.68 0.77
CA VAL A 367 -17.13 3.46 -0.54
C VAL A 367 -18.55 3.99 -0.58
N ASP A 368 -19.39 3.62 0.39
CA ASP A 368 -20.84 3.86 0.34
C ASP A 368 -21.20 5.25 0.88
N GLU A 369 -20.59 5.68 1.99
CA GLU A 369 -20.98 6.92 2.67
C GLU A 369 -20.11 8.11 2.24
N VAL A 370 -18.79 7.95 2.12
CA VAL A 370 -17.89 9.06 1.73
C VAL A 370 -17.96 9.30 0.24
N ILE A 371 -17.77 8.24 -0.57
CA ILE A 371 -17.68 8.40 -2.04
C ILE A 371 -19.06 8.39 -2.68
N ALA A 372 -19.85 7.32 -2.51
CA ALA A 372 -21.12 7.18 -3.22
C ALA A 372 -22.18 8.20 -2.78
N GLU A 373 -22.23 8.54 -1.49
CA GLU A 373 -23.22 9.50 -1.00
C GLU A 373 -22.68 10.95 -1.05
N LYS A 374 -21.60 11.26 -0.31
CA LYS A 374 -21.16 12.65 -0.07
C LYS A 374 -20.38 13.24 -1.24
N TYR A 375 -19.38 12.51 -1.74
CA TYR A 375 -18.57 12.98 -2.87
C TYR A 375 -19.44 13.15 -4.13
N ASN A 376 -20.32 12.17 -4.45
CA ASN A 376 -21.19 12.28 -5.61
C ASN A 376 -22.20 13.43 -5.48
N CYS A 377 -22.76 13.67 -4.31
CA CYS A 377 -23.66 14.80 -4.08
C CYS A 377 -22.94 16.15 -4.31
N ILE A 378 -21.68 16.28 -3.84
CA ILE A 378 -20.87 17.47 -4.09
C ILE A 378 -20.58 17.60 -5.59
N ARG A 379 -20.18 16.52 -6.23
CA ARG A 379 -19.86 16.47 -7.66
C ARG A 379 -21.05 16.87 -8.53
N GLU A 380 -22.19 16.25 -8.33
CA GLU A 380 -23.43 16.53 -9.07
C GLU A 380 -23.79 18.03 -8.99
N PHE A 381 -23.71 18.61 -7.81
CA PHE A 381 -24.02 20.03 -7.64
C PHE A 381 -23.02 20.96 -8.33
N PHE A 382 -21.71 20.75 -8.13
CA PHE A 382 -20.68 21.66 -8.64
C PHE A 382 -20.31 21.43 -10.11
N ASP A 383 -20.51 20.22 -10.66
CA ASP A 383 -20.25 19.97 -12.08
C ASP A 383 -21.31 20.62 -12.98
N ASP A 384 -22.55 20.70 -12.53
CA ASP A 384 -23.66 21.32 -13.26
C ASP A 384 -23.76 22.83 -13.02
N ALA A 385 -23.25 23.32 -11.91
CA ALA A 385 -23.40 24.74 -11.50
C ALA A 385 -22.43 25.73 -12.17
N GLY A 386 -21.64 25.31 -13.16
CA GLY A 386 -20.70 26.17 -13.88
C GLY A 386 -19.62 26.78 -12.94
N GLU A 387 -19.24 28.06 -13.15
CA GLU A 387 -18.18 28.76 -12.42
C GLU A 387 -18.46 29.05 -10.93
N ARG A 388 -19.45 28.46 -10.29
CA ARG A 388 -19.70 28.64 -8.85
C ARG A 388 -18.60 27.95 -8.06
N GLY A 389 -17.59 28.73 -7.80
CA GLY A 389 -16.19 28.42 -7.60
C GLY A 389 -15.87 27.54 -6.40
N ILE A 390 -14.75 26.84 -6.56
CA ILE A 390 -13.91 26.19 -5.55
C ILE A 390 -13.75 27.05 -4.29
N ASN A 391 -13.72 28.38 -4.38
CA ASN A 391 -13.66 29.28 -3.24
C ASN A 391 -14.80 29.07 -2.24
N PHE A 392 -15.99 28.74 -2.74
CA PHE A 392 -17.11 28.40 -1.86
C PHE A 392 -16.86 27.09 -1.10
N LEU A 393 -16.35 26.08 -1.78
CA LEU A 393 -16.03 24.78 -1.21
C LEU A 393 -14.97 24.92 -0.09
N TYR A 394 -13.94 25.73 -0.32
CA TYR A 394 -12.91 26.00 0.71
C TYR A 394 -13.49 26.76 1.92
N ASN A 395 -14.35 27.75 1.70
CA ASN A 395 -15.01 28.47 2.79
C ASN A 395 -15.91 27.52 3.60
N LEU A 396 -16.66 26.65 2.92
CA LEU A 396 -17.50 25.65 3.59
C LEU A 396 -16.64 24.64 4.37
N LEU A 397 -15.54 24.17 3.79
CA LEU A 397 -14.60 23.27 4.46
C LEU A 397 -13.98 23.89 5.71
N GLU A 398 -13.61 25.19 5.66
CA GLU A 398 -13.07 25.92 6.81
C GLU A 398 -14.11 26.05 7.94
N LEU A 399 -15.36 26.36 7.60
CA LEU A 399 -16.44 26.42 8.59
C LEU A 399 -16.75 25.05 9.23
N ILE A 400 -16.70 24.00 8.43
CA ILE A 400 -16.90 22.62 8.91
C ILE A 400 -15.75 22.17 9.82
N ARG A 401 -14.51 22.58 9.55
CA ARG A 401 -13.36 22.31 10.42
C ARG A 401 -13.47 22.96 11.80
N ASN A 402 -14.11 24.11 11.88
CA ASN A 402 -14.25 24.91 13.10
C ASN A 402 -15.68 24.82 13.71
N GLN A 403 -16.35 23.68 13.59
CA GLN A 403 -17.76 23.51 13.92
C GLN A 403 -18.12 23.61 15.40
N ASP A 404 -17.17 23.51 16.32
CA ASP A 404 -17.39 23.64 17.78
C ASP A 404 -18.01 25.01 18.17
N ASP A 405 -17.90 25.98 17.25
CA ASP A 405 -18.55 27.28 17.42
C ASP A 405 -19.94 27.28 16.78
N ARG A 406 -20.99 27.41 17.58
CA ARG A 406 -22.40 27.51 17.13
C ARG A 406 -22.62 28.57 16.05
N ILE A 407 -21.79 29.62 16.01
CA ILE A 407 -21.83 30.65 14.98
C ILE A 407 -21.51 30.07 13.60
N ASN A 408 -20.66 29.08 13.52
CA ASN A 408 -20.28 28.49 12.23
C ASN A 408 -21.43 27.72 11.58
N PHE A 409 -22.32 27.12 12.36
CA PHE A 409 -23.53 26.51 11.80
C PHE A 409 -24.42 27.56 11.10
N ALA A 410 -24.66 28.72 11.74
CA ALA A 410 -25.41 29.80 11.12
C ALA A 410 -24.70 30.35 9.86
N ARG A 411 -23.37 30.44 9.88
CA ARG A 411 -22.58 30.85 8.70
C ARG A 411 -22.67 29.82 7.57
N ILE A 412 -22.69 28.53 7.85
CA ILE A 412 -22.90 27.46 6.83
C ILE A 412 -24.27 27.66 6.18
N VAL A 413 -25.34 27.85 6.95
CA VAL A 413 -26.68 28.08 6.40
C VAL A 413 -26.71 29.36 5.55
N TYR A 414 -26.05 30.44 6.02
CA TYR A 414 -25.95 31.67 5.24
C TYR A 414 -25.20 31.52 3.93
N ILE A 415 -24.05 30.78 3.95
CA ILE A 415 -23.29 30.51 2.74
C ILE A 415 -24.08 29.64 1.78
N LEU A 416 -24.79 28.61 2.26
CA LEU A 416 -25.66 27.78 1.42
C LEU A 416 -26.77 28.61 0.76
N SER A 417 -27.40 29.53 1.50
CA SER A 417 -28.47 30.41 0.92
C SER A 417 -27.96 31.33 -0.21
N ARG A 418 -26.66 31.64 -0.24
CA ARG A 418 -26.06 32.44 -1.33
C ARG A 418 -25.82 31.66 -2.61
N LEU A 419 -25.89 30.35 -2.55
CA LEU A 419 -25.82 29.46 -3.73
C LEU A 419 -27.20 29.20 -4.34
N GLU A 420 -28.27 29.70 -3.71
CA GLU A 420 -29.61 29.51 -4.25
C GLU A 420 -29.70 30.05 -5.67
N PRO A 421 -30.12 29.23 -6.66
CA PRO A 421 -30.31 29.66 -8.04
C PRO A 421 -31.33 30.78 -8.16
N ASP A 422 -31.19 31.61 -9.17
CA ASP A 422 -32.15 32.68 -9.46
C ASP A 422 -33.55 32.08 -9.73
N LYS A 423 -34.59 32.92 -9.51
CA LYS A 423 -35.99 32.49 -9.69
C LYS A 423 -36.27 32.01 -11.11
N GLU A 424 -35.49 32.47 -12.08
CA GLU A 424 -35.62 32.13 -13.50
C GLU A 424 -34.76 30.91 -13.91
N ALA A 425 -33.94 30.37 -12.99
CA ALA A 425 -33.10 29.22 -13.25
C ALA A 425 -33.92 27.96 -13.61
N GLU A 426 -33.31 27.04 -14.34
CA GLU A 426 -33.93 25.79 -14.77
C GLU A 426 -34.35 24.92 -13.57
N LYS A 427 -35.40 24.10 -13.79
CA LYS A 427 -35.95 23.26 -12.72
C LYS A 427 -34.94 22.27 -12.19
N GLU A 428 -34.07 21.75 -13.04
CA GLU A 428 -33.00 20.81 -12.71
C GLU A 428 -31.96 21.42 -11.79
N GLU A 429 -31.52 22.65 -12.09
CA GLU A 429 -30.57 23.40 -11.23
C GLU A 429 -31.14 23.64 -9.82
N LYS A 430 -32.44 23.97 -9.73
CA LYS A 430 -33.14 24.14 -8.44
C LYS A 430 -33.23 22.83 -7.65
N GLU A 431 -33.48 21.72 -8.33
CA GLU A 431 -33.55 20.40 -7.72
C GLU A 431 -32.17 19.97 -7.21
N HIS A 432 -31.10 20.17 -7.98
CA HIS A 432 -29.72 19.90 -7.55
C HIS A 432 -29.33 20.74 -6.34
N TYR A 433 -29.61 22.04 -6.37
CA TYR A 433 -29.37 22.92 -5.21
C TYR A 433 -30.14 22.48 -3.97
N SER A 434 -31.44 22.17 -4.13
CA SER A 434 -32.28 21.74 -3.02
C SER A 434 -31.76 20.45 -2.37
N ARG A 435 -31.36 19.46 -3.19
CA ARG A 435 -30.75 18.22 -2.73
C ARG A 435 -29.43 18.45 -2.00
N PHE A 436 -28.54 19.23 -2.62
CA PHE A 436 -27.23 19.56 -2.05
C PHE A 436 -27.37 20.29 -0.71
N SER A 437 -28.15 21.37 -0.65
CA SER A 437 -28.31 22.19 0.55
C SER A 437 -28.96 21.41 1.71
N GLN A 438 -29.98 20.59 1.42
CA GLN A 438 -30.64 19.74 2.42
C GLN A 438 -29.70 18.67 2.96
N ASN A 439 -28.89 18.04 2.10
CA ASN A 439 -27.92 17.03 2.50
C ASN A 439 -26.79 17.64 3.36
N ILE A 440 -26.21 18.76 2.93
CA ILE A 440 -25.17 19.45 3.74
C ILE A 440 -25.75 19.84 5.11
N TYR A 441 -26.96 20.42 5.14
CA TYR A 441 -27.61 20.78 6.39
C TYR A 441 -27.81 19.58 7.32
N LYS A 442 -28.28 18.46 6.76
CA LYS A 442 -28.49 17.20 7.47
C LYS A 442 -27.17 16.70 8.06
N TRP A 443 -26.13 16.56 7.23
CA TRP A 443 -24.83 16.00 7.65
C TRP A 443 -24.13 16.84 8.71
N VAL A 444 -24.23 18.17 8.59
CA VAL A 444 -23.65 19.07 9.60
C VAL A 444 -24.44 19.04 10.93
N LYS A 445 -25.75 18.74 10.88
CA LYS A 445 -26.60 18.64 12.04
C LYS A 445 -26.51 17.28 12.75
N ASP A 446 -26.37 16.19 11.98
CA ASP A 446 -26.50 14.81 12.48
C ASP A 446 -25.26 14.32 13.25
N GLY A 447 -24.13 15.05 13.21
CA GLY A 447 -23.03 14.87 14.13
C GLY A 447 -21.65 14.57 13.52
N ASP A 448 -20.70 14.28 14.40
CA ASP A 448 -19.26 14.19 14.08
C ASP A 448 -18.90 13.18 12.98
N LYS A 449 -19.63 12.07 12.84
CA LYS A 449 -19.38 11.05 11.83
C LYS A 449 -19.56 11.63 10.41
N ASP A 450 -20.74 12.20 10.15
CA ASP A 450 -21.06 12.76 8.83
C ASP A 450 -20.14 13.92 8.45
N ILE A 451 -19.75 14.70 9.42
CA ILE A 451 -18.85 15.82 9.24
C ILE A 451 -17.43 15.37 8.84
N ARG A 452 -16.89 14.33 9.47
CA ARG A 452 -15.60 13.74 9.10
C ARG A 452 -15.62 13.21 7.67
N GLN A 453 -16.68 12.49 7.32
CA GLN A 453 -16.89 11.97 5.97
C GLN A 453 -17.02 13.10 4.95
N LEU A 454 -17.76 14.16 5.28
CA LEU A 454 -17.92 15.33 4.44
C LEU A 454 -16.60 16.07 4.20
N LYS A 455 -15.76 16.24 5.25
CA LYS A 455 -14.42 16.83 5.10
C LYS A 455 -13.58 16.08 4.06
N VAL A 456 -13.56 14.75 4.12
CA VAL A 456 -12.80 13.93 3.17
C VAL A 456 -13.39 14.01 1.76
N ALA A 457 -14.71 13.92 1.62
CA ALA A 457 -15.38 14.05 0.33
C ALA A 457 -15.09 15.40 -0.35
N MET A 458 -15.11 16.50 0.41
CA MET A 458 -14.78 17.85 -0.08
C MET A 458 -13.31 18.00 -0.47
N ASN A 459 -12.39 17.42 0.31
CA ASN A 459 -10.96 17.42 -0.04
C ASN A 459 -10.73 16.62 -1.34
N MET A 460 -11.35 15.45 -1.47
CA MET A 460 -11.27 14.64 -2.70
C MET A 460 -11.78 15.42 -3.90
N TYR A 461 -12.95 16.05 -3.80
CA TYR A 461 -13.52 16.84 -4.88
C TYR A 461 -12.63 18.03 -5.26
N SER A 462 -12.14 18.78 -4.27
CA SER A 462 -11.26 19.93 -4.52
C SER A 462 -9.95 19.52 -5.21
N TYR A 463 -9.40 18.34 -4.89
CA TYR A 463 -8.20 17.80 -5.53
C TYR A 463 -8.49 17.36 -6.97
N MET A 464 -9.65 16.73 -7.22
CA MET A 464 -10.05 16.29 -8.55
C MET A 464 -10.29 17.45 -9.54
N ARG A 465 -10.67 18.63 -9.04
CA ARG A 465 -11.09 19.76 -9.89
C ARG A 465 -10.04 20.86 -10.07
N ARG A 466 -8.92 20.80 -9.37
CA ARG A 466 -7.96 21.92 -9.31
C ARG A 466 -7.33 22.29 -10.66
N ASP A 467 -7.18 21.38 -11.59
CA ASP A 467 -6.62 21.67 -12.93
C ASP A 467 -7.60 22.42 -13.84
N LYS A 468 -8.91 22.22 -13.70
CA LYS A 468 -9.90 22.91 -14.54
C LYS A 468 -9.86 24.44 -14.37
N TYR A 469 -9.48 24.91 -13.20
CA TYR A 469 -9.44 26.34 -12.87
C TYR A 469 -8.10 27.01 -13.22
N ASN A 470 -7.00 26.29 -13.31
CA ASN A 470 -5.70 26.84 -13.71
C ASN A 470 -5.60 27.10 -15.24
N THR A 471 -6.40 26.41 -16.06
CA THR A 471 -6.42 26.59 -17.51
C THR A 471 -7.23 27.81 -17.93
N GLU A 472 -8.17 28.28 -17.12
CA GLU A 472 -9.01 29.47 -17.42
C GLU A 472 -8.33 30.78 -17.03
N GLU A 473 -7.48 30.80 -15.98
CA GLU A 473 -6.67 31.97 -15.61
C GLU A 473 -5.48 32.23 -16.56
N SER A 474 -4.98 31.19 -17.26
CA SER A 474 -3.86 31.35 -18.22
C SER A 474 -4.30 31.72 -19.64
N GLY A 475 -5.59 31.72 -19.94
CA GLY A 475 -6.17 32.13 -21.23
C GLY A 475 -6.50 33.61 -21.37
N GLY A 476 -6.29 34.40 -20.33
CA GLY A 476 -6.73 35.79 -20.24
C GLY A 476 -5.67 36.91 -20.31
N SER A 477 -4.41 36.63 -20.72
CA SER A 477 -3.36 37.65 -20.75
C SER A 477 -2.37 37.53 -21.93
N ASP A 478 -2.89 37.35 -23.15
CA ASP A 478 -2.10 37.62 -24.36
C ASP A 478 -2.93 38.41 -25.36
N ASP A 479 -3.29 39.65 -24.99
CA ASP A 479 -3.61 40.73 -25.92
C ASP A 479 -3.60 42.09 -25.17
N ALA A 480 -2.43 42.67 -25.03
CA ALA A 480 -2.22 44.13 -25.04
C ALA A 480 -0.76 44.50 -24.80
N ASP A 481 -0.10 44.97 -25.90
CA ASP A 481 1.10 45.81 -26.03
C ASP A 481 2.46 45.28 -25.50
#